data_84679d652cbbcaf5462ccb663a18077e
#
_entry.id   84679d652cbbcaf5462ccb663a18077e
#
_cell.length_a   1.000
_cell.length_b   1.000
_cell.length_c   1.000
_cell.angle_alpha   90.00
_cell.angle_beta   90.00
_cell.angle_gamma   90.00
#
_symmetry.space_group_name_H-M   'P 1'
#
loop_
_entity.id
_entity.type
_entity.pdbx_description
1 polymer ?
#
loop_
_entity_poly.entity_id
_entity_poly.type
_entity_poly.pdbx_seq_one_letter_code
_entity_poly.pdbx_strand_id
1 'polypeptide(L)'
;MQRIEECASSAEEYVKSEGHRQVRPELSCPQCGRRQRLHRHGSYGRSVTGAVGKVLRILVARFLCRGCRRTVSYLPGFALSYRVVATATVEAFLDGQRGRREVQAWELLLRGYERQMAANAAEVVRTVGCGFGRAPPLVEGLWPWWKAACGSLAAATRQLATQFRITLFKRYQCHQPAQD
;
A
#
# COMPACT_ATOMS: atom_id res chain seq x y z
N MET A 1 -0.14 -7.02 -10.59
CA MET A 1 0.80 -6.29 -9.71
C MET A 1 0.17 -4.98 -9.26
N GLN A 2 0.43 -4.52 -8.03
CA GLN A 2 -0.03 -3.21 -7.55
C GLN A 2 1.16 -2.29 -7.33
N ARG A 3 1.00 -1.03 -7.69
CA ARG A 3 1.87 0.09 -7.35
C ARG A 3 1.09 1.04 -6.46
N ILE A 4 1.77 1.72 -5.58
CA ILE A 4 1.17 2.76 -4.76
C ILE A 4 1.59 4.10 -5.33
N GLU A 5 0.60 4.89 -5.74
CA GLU A 5 0.80 6.23 -6.28
C GLU A 5 0.74 7.25 -5.15
N GLU A 6 1.60 8.24 -5.20
CA GLU A 6 1.50 9.37 -4.31
C GLU A 6 0.25 10.19 -4.65
N CYS A 7 -0.64 10.31 -3.70
CA CYS A 7 -1.87 11.04 -3.84
C CYS A 7 -2.06 11.90 -2.61
N ALA A 8 -2.03 13.21 -2.80
CA ALA A 8 -2.21 14.19 -1.71
C ALA A 8 -3.69 14.38 -1.34
N SER A 9 -4.64 13.90 -2.18
CA SER A 9 -6.06 14.04 -1.96
C SER A 9 -6.60 13.04 -0.93
N SER A 10 -7.67 13.42 -0.25
CA SER A 10 -8.47 12.51 0.56
C SER A 10 -9.21 11.48 -0.33
N ALA A 11 -9.77 10.43 0.28
CA ALA A 11 -10.57 9.46 -0.46
C ALA A 11 -11.81 10.10 -1.12
N GLU A 12 -12.42 11.06 -0.43
CA GLU A 12 -13.57 11.83 -0.91
C GLU A 12 -13.21 12.70 -2.11
N GLU A 13 -12.11 13.43 -2.02
CA GLU A 13 -11.62 14.26 -3.14
C GLU A 13 -11.23 13.43 -4.34
N TYR A 14 -10.58 12.29 -4.11
CA TYR A 14 -10.23 11.34 -5.17
C TYR A 14 -11.45 10.81 -5.91
N VAL A 15 -12.55 10.51 -5.19
CA VAL A 15 -13.82 10.10 -5.82
C VAL A 15 -14.42 11.25 -6.60
N LYS A 16 -14.50 12.46 -6.00
CA LYS A 16 -15.09 13.64 -6.61
C LYS A 16 -14.36 14.10 -7.88
N SER A 17 -13.02 14.04 -7.86
CA SER A 17 -12.16 14.45 -8.99
C SER A 17 -11.93 13.34 -10.02
N GLU A 18 -12.55 12.17 -9.85
CA GLU A 18 -12.25 10.98 -10.67
C GLU A 18 -10.74 10.68 -10.74
N GLY A 19 -10.05 10.77 -9.60
CA GLY A 19 -8.57 10.69 -9.50
C GLY A 19 -7.96 9.52 -10.27
N HIS A 20 -8.68 8.39 -10.38
CA HIS A 20 -8.23 7.24 -11.18
C HIS A 20 -7.96 7.59 -12.65
N ARG A 21 -8.63 8.61 -13.22
CA ARG A 21 -8.40 9.06 -14.61
C ARG A 21 -7.12 9.86 -14.77
N GLN A 22 -6.66 10.49 -13.69
CA GLN A 22 -5.48 11.37 -13.66
C GLN A 22 -4.18 10.57 -13.51
N VAL A 23 -4.27 9.30 -13.11
CA VAL A 23 -3.11 8.43 -12.92
C VAL A 23 -2.27 8.33 -14.18
N ARG A 24 -0.96 8.58 -14.03
CA ARG A 24 0.04 8.44 -15.09
C ARG A 24 0.92 7.22 -14.80
N PRO A 25 0.98 6.23 -15.68
CA PRO A 25 1.82 5.07 -15.46
C PRO A 25 3.31 5.42 -15.63
N GLU A 26 4.16 4.65 -14.99
CA GLU A 26 5.61 4.69 -15.18
C GLU A 26 6.00 4.44 -16.66
N LEU A 27 7.14 4.98 -17.08
CA LEU A 27 7.66 4.81 -18.45
C LEU A 27 8.12 3.37 -18.74
N SER A 28 8.43 2.61 -17.69
CA SER A 28 8.84 1.21 -17.79
C SER A 28 7.82 0.31 -17.08
N CYS A 29 7.68 -0.91 -17.57
CA CYS A 29 6.83 -1.89 -16.92
C CYS A 29 7.52 -2.39 -15.63
N PRO A 30 6.90 -2.22 -14.44
CA PRO A 30 7.48 -2.67 -13.19
C PRO A 30 7.54 -4.20 -13.05
N GLN A 31 6.90 -4.93 -13.96
CA GLN A 31 6.90 -6.39 -13.96
C GLN A 31 8.06 -6.98 -14.78
N CYS A 32 8.31 -6.45 -15.98
CA CYS A 32 9.32 -7.00 -16.91
C CYS A 32 10.45 -6.01 -17.24
N GLY A 33 10.47 -4.81 -16.66
CA GLY A 33 11.50 -3.81 -16.87
C GLY A 33 11.53 -3.14 -18.26
N ARG A 34 10.78 -3.65 -19.24
CA ARG A 34 10.81 -3.09 -20.59
C ARG A 34 10.37 -1.63 -20.60
N ARG A 35 11.18 -0.78 -21.23
CA ARG A 35 10.81 0.61 -21.51
C ARG A 35 9.78 0.63 -22.64
N GLN A 36 8.51 0.63 -22.25
CA GLN A 36 7.38 0.77 -23.16
C GLN A 36 6.21 1.40 -22.42
N ARG A 37 5.43 2.19 -23.12
CA ARG A 37 4.26 2.82 -22.55
C ARG A 37 3.25 1.75 -22.11
N LEU A 38 2.86 1.79 -20.84
CA LEU A 38 1.74 1.00 -20.35
C LEU A 38 0.44 1.57 -20.91
N HIS A 39 -0.44 0.72 -21.43
CA HIS A 39 -1.72 1.13 -22.00
C HIS A 39 -2.82 1.06 -20.97
N ARG A 40 -3.66 2.08 -20.89
CA ARG A 40 -4.83 2.06 -20.01
C ARG A 40 -5.72 0.86 -20.34
N HIS A 41 -6.04 0.07 -19.32
CA HIS A 41 -6.81 -1.18 -19.45
C HIS A 41 -8.07 -1.16 -18.58
N GLY A 42 -8.59 0.03 -18.29
CA GLY A 42 -9.77 0.23 -17.48
C GLY A 42 -9.48 0.53 -16.01
N SER A 43 -10.45 0.23 -15.17
CA SER A 43 -10.39 0.41 -13.72
C SER A 43 -11.19 -0.70 -13.03
N TYR A 44 -11.00 -0.85 -11.72
CA TYR A 44 -11.85 -1.71 -10.89
C TYR A 44 -12.25 -1.00 -9.61
N GLY A 45 -13.44 -1.35 -9.12
CA GLY A 45 -13.99 -0.80 -7.88
C GLY A 45 -13.37 -1.43 -6.66
N ARG A 46 -13.16 -0.62 -5.62
CA ARG A 46 -12.64 -1.04 -4.34
C ARG A 46 -13.23 -0.19 -3.22
N SER A 47 -13.48 -0.80 -2.06
CA SER A 47 -13.89 -0.09 -0.86
C SER A 47 -12.69 0.42 -0.08
N VAL A 48 -12.82 1.64 0.46
CA VAL A 48 -11.88 2.26 1.40
C VAL A 48 -12.66 3.10 2.42
N THR A 49 -12.17 3.19 3.64
CA THR A 49 -12.78 4.10 4.62
C THR A 49 -12.38 5.54 4.30
N GLY A 50 -13.36 6.44 4.28
CA GLY A 50 -13.13 7.88 4.22
C GLY A 50 -13.08 8.51 5.61
N ALA A 51 -13.26 9.81 5.65
CA ALA A 51 -13.41 10.55 6.89
C ALA A 51 -14.57 9.98 7.73
N VAL A 52 -14.40 10.00 9.06
CA VAL A 52 -15.44 9.56 10.02
C VAL A 52 -15.87 8.08 9.88
N GLY A 53 -15.03 7.22 9.30
CA GLY A 53 -15.32 5.78 9.19
C GLY A 53 -16.33 5.40 8.10
N LYS A 54 -16.81 6.35 7.29
CA LYS A 54 -17.67 6.08 6.14
C LYS A 54 -16.93 5.24 5.10
N VAL A 55 -17.57 4.19 4.60
CA VAL A 55 -17.00 3.39 3.51
C VAL A 55 -17.32 4.03 2.17
N LEU A 56 -16.30 4.30 1.39
CA LEU A 56 -16.38 4.84 0.04
C LEU A 56 -15.97 3.78 -0.98
N ARG A 57 -16.54 3.84 -2.16
CA ARG A 57 -16.11 3.05 -3.32
C ARG A 57 -15.23 3.90 -4.21
N ILE A 58 -13.96 3.56 -4.32
CA ILE A 58 -13.01 4.19 -5.23
C ILE A 58 -12.80 3.35 -6.49
N LEU A 59 -12.41 3.99 -7.57
CA LEU A 59 -11.93 3.31 -8.78
C LEU A 59 -10.41 3.34 -8.82
N VAL A 60 -9.81 2.19 -9.08
CA VAL A 60 -8.34 2.02 -9.18
C VAL A 60 -7.95 1.83 -10.63
N ALA A 61 -7.07 2.68 -11.15
CA ALA A 61 -6.60 2.61 -12.53
C ALA A 61 -5.80 1.33 -12.79
N ARG A 62 -6.03 0.72 -13.95
CA ARG A 62 -5.28 -0.45 -14.44
C ARG A 62 -4.66 -0.16 -15.79
N PHE A 63 -3.45 -0.64 -15.97
CA PHE A 63 -2.69 -0.53 -17.20
C PHE A 63 -2.18 -1.91 -17.63
N LEU A 64 -2.15 -2.15 -18.92
CA LEU A 64 -1.65 -3.37 -19.54
C LEU A 64 -0.26 -3.12 -20.12
N CYS A 65 0.68 -3.98 -19.80
CA CYS A 65 1.95 -4.07 -20.49
C CYS A 65 1.81 -5.00 -21.71
N ARG A 66 1.97 -4.49 -22.91
CA ARG A 66 1.92 -5.31 -24.13
C ARG A 66 3.08 -6.31 -24.21
N GLY A 67 4.23 -5.99 -23.63
CA GLY A 67 5.41 -6.86 -23.68
C GLY A 67 5.29 -8.14 -22.86
N CYS A 68 4.83 -8.05 -21.60
CA CYS A 68 4.64 -9.22 -20.75
C CYS A 68 3.17 -9.62 -20.56
N ARG A 69 2.24 -8.92 -21.20
CA ARG A 69 0.79 -9.15 -21.16
C ARG A 69 0.18 -9.15 -19.74
N ARG A 70 0.86 -8.49 -18.78
CA ARG A 70 0.40 -8.40 -17.40
C ARG A 70 -0.14 -7.01 -17.09
N THR A 71 -1.10 -6.96 -16.15
CA THR A 71 -1.69 -5.71 -15.71
C THR A 71 -1.00 -5.17 -14.47
N VAL A 72 -0.87 -3.83 -14.42
CA VAL A 72 -0.39 -3.06 -13.27
C VAL A 72 -1.54 -2.17 -12.82
N SER A 73 -1.85 -2.21 -11.53
CA SER A 73 -2.87 -1.36 -10.90
C SER A 73 -2.18 -0.30 -10.04
N TYR A 74 -2.63 0.94 -10.15
CA TYR A 74 -2.10 2.06 -9.38
C TYR A 74 -3.06 2.42 -8.25
N LEU A 75 -2.67 2.04 -7.04
CA LEU A 75 -3.45 2.25 -5.83
C LEU A 75 -3.11 3.61 -5.24
N PRO A 76 -4.10 4.49 -4.92
CA PRO A 76 -3.79 5.77 -4.28
C PRO A 76 -3.20 5.57 -2.88
N GLY A 77 -2.28 6.44 -2.46
CA GLY A 77 -1.49 6.31 -1.24
C GLY A 77 -2.30 6.25 0.06
N PHE A 78 -3.53 6.77 0.04
CA PHE A 78 -4.45 6.65 1.18
C PHE A 78 -5.09 5.25 1.32
N ALA A 79 -4.91 4.36 0.36
CA ALA A 79 -5.48 3.02 0.36
C ALA A 79 -4.40 1.95 0.50
N LEU A 80 -4.58 1.02 1.42
CA LEU A 80 -3.66 -0.10 1.65
C LEU A 80 -4.01 -1.30 0.77
N SER A 81 -3.00 -2.01 0.28
CA SER A 81 -3.19 -3.23 -0.49
C SER A 81 -4.02 -4.26 0.29
N TYR A 82 -5.13 -4.70 -0.30
CA TYR A 82 -6.05 -5.70 0.28
C TYR A 82 -6.67 -5.32 1.63
N ARG A 83 -6.72 -4.03 1.99
CA ARG A 83 -7.31 -3.54 3.25
C ARG A 83 -8.31 -2.45 2.97
N VAL A 84 -9.41 -2.45 3.73
CA VAL A 84 -10.48 -1.47 3.56
C VAL A 84 -10.22 -0.19 4.36
N VAL A 85 -9.53 -0.29 5.50
CA VAL A 85 -9.25 0.87 6.34
C VAL A 85 -8.18 1.75 5.69
N ALA A 86 -8.45 3.05 5.64
CA ALA A 86 -7.55 4.02 5.04
C ALA A 86 -6.21 4.08 5.78
N THR A 87 -5.15 4.39 5.04
CA THR A 87 -3.78 4.44 5.55
C THR A 87 -3.64 5.33 6.78
N ALA A 88 -4.24 6.53 6.76
CA ALA A 88 -4.17 7.48 7.89
C ALA A 88 -4.82 6.93 9.18
N THR A 89 -5.94 6.21 9.06
CA THR A 89 -6.59 5.59 10.22
C THR A 89 -5.77 4.44 10.80
N VAL A 90 -5.15 3.62 9.94
CA VAL A 90 -4.23 2.56 10.38
C VAL A 90 -3.01 3.17 11.04
N GLU A 91 -2.44 4.23 10.47
CA GLU A 91 -1.31 4.94 11.06
C GLU A 91 -1.64 5.50 12.44
N ALA A 92 -2.77 6.19 12.59
CA ALA A 92 -3.23 6.72 13.87
C ALA A 92 -3.39 5.62 14.93
N PHE A 93 -3.90 4.45 14.54
CA PHE A 93 -3.99 3.30 15.42
C PHE A 93 -2.62 2.77 15.85
N LEU A 94 -1.68 2.64 14.93
CA LEU A 94 -0.32 2.17 15.20
C LEU A 94 0.48 3.18 16.06
N ASP A 95 0.16 4.47 15.96
CA ASP A 95 0.68 5.55 16.80
C ASP A 95 0.03 5.61 18.20
N GLY A 96 -0.85 4.67 18.53
CA GLY A 96 -1.52 4.63 19.82
C GLY A 96 -2.68 5.61 19.99
N GLN A 97 -3.14 6.29 18.93
CA GLN A 97 -4.23 7.27 18.97
C GLN A 97 -5.61 6.58 19.05
N ARG A 98 -5.81 5.73 20.07
CA ARG A 98 -7.02 4.89 20.25
C ARG A 98 -8.30 5.69 20.49
N GLY A 99 -8.19 6.92 20.98
CA GLY A 99 -9.34 7.81 21.25
C GLY A 99 -10.00 8.43 20.03
N ARG A 100 -9.40 8.34 18.85
CA ARG A 100 -9.97 8.90 17.61
C ARG A 100 -11.19 8.11 17.16
N ARG A 101 -12.29 8.81 16.80
CA ARG A 101 -13.57 8.17 16.38
C ARG A 101 -13.38 7.19 15.21
N GLU A 102 -12.60 7.56 14.22
CA GLU A 102 -12.28 6.70 13.07
C GLU A 102 -11.47 5.46 13.46
N VAL A 103 -10.66 5.52 14.50
CA VAL A 103 -9.91 4.37 15.04
C VAL A 103 -10.86 3.45 15.81
N GLN A 104 -11.69 4.01 16.67
CA GLN A 104 -12.68 3.25 17.45
C GLN A 104 -13.66 2.50 16.55
N ALA A 105 -14.14 3.14 15.49
CA ALA A 105 -15.07 2.53 14.54
C ALA A 105 -14.52 1.25 13.87
N TRP A 106 -13.20 1.09 13.79
CA TRP A 106 -12.53 -0.02 13.10
C TRP A 106 -11.60 -0.83 14.00
N GLU A 107 -11.67 -0.67 15.32
CA GLU A 107 -10.70 -1.21 16.27
C GLU A 107 -10.45 -2.71 16.12
N LEU A 108 -11.49 -3.52 16.00
CA LEU A 108 -11.34 -4.98 15.83
C LEU A 108 -10.53 -5.33 14.55
N LEU A 109 -10.81 -4.62 13.46
CA LEU A 109 -10.11 -4.82 12.21
C LEU A 109 -8.65 -4.37 12.31
N LEU A 110 -8.41 -3.22 12.96
CA LEU A 110 -7.09 -2.65 13.18
C LEU A 110 -6.22 -3.54 14.06
N ARG A 111 -6.77 -4.12 15.11
CA ARG A 111 -6.08 -5.15 15.91
C ARG A 111 -5.71 -6.39 15.08
N GLY A 112 -6.56 -6.75 14.11
CA GLY A 112 -6.25 -7.79 13.13
C GLY A 112 -5.06 -7.42 12.23
N TYR A 113 -4.97 -6.17 11.80
CA TYR A 113 -3.84 -5.67 11.00
C TYR A 113 -2.55 -5.62 11.82
N GLU A 114 -2.62 -5.16 13.08
CA GLU A 114 -1.47 -5.16 14.00
C GLU A 114 -0.90 -6.56 14.19
N ARG A 115 -1.76 -7.57 14.45
CA ARG A 115 -1.33 -8.98 14.54
C ARG A 115 -0.68 -9.49 13.26
N GLN A 116 -1.23 -9.14 12.09
CA GLN A 116 -0.66 -9.53 10.81
C GLN A 116 0.68 -8.84 10.54
N MET A 117 0.81 -7.57 10.93
CA MET A 117 2.08 -6.85 10.85
C MET A 117 3.13 -7.50 11.76
N ALA A 118 2.77 -7.84 12.99
CA ALA A 118 3.66 -8.52 13.93
C ALA A 118 4.09 -9.90 13.40
N ALA A 119 3.16 -10.69 12.86
CA ALA A 119 3.48 -12.00 12.27
C ALA A 119 4.38 -11.89 11.02
N ASN A 120 4.33 -10.76 10.30
CA ASN A 120 5.14 -10.53 9.11
C ASN A 120 6.44 -9.75 9.39
N ALA A 121 6.63 -9.31 10.63
CA ALA A 121 7.73 -8.41 11.02
C ALA A 121 9.11 -8.98 10.67
N ALA A 122 9.36 -10.26 10.98
CA ALA A 122 10.64 -10.91 10.70
C ALA A 122 10.98 -10.91 9.19
N GLU A 123 9.99 -11.11 8.32
CA GLU A 123 10.18 -11.05 6.87
C GLU A 123 10.48 -9.64 6.38
N VAL A 124 9.72 -8.65 6.90
CA VAL A 124 9.95 -7.24 6.58
C VAL A 124 11.35 -6.81 7.00
N VAL A 125 11.74 -7.11 8.24
CA VAL A 125 13.05 -6.79 8.79
C VAL A 125 14.17 -7.43 7.98
N ARG A 126 14.07 -8.72 7.68
CA ARG A 126 15.06 -9.43 6.86
C ARG A 126 15.22 -8.82 5.47
N THR A 127 14.10 -8.45 4.84
CA THR A 127 14.11 -7.92 3.47
C THR A 127 14.64 -6.49 3.42
N VAL A 128 14.29 -5.69 4.42
CA VAL A 128 14.59 -4.25 4.45
C VAL A 128 15.90 -3.97 5.18
N GLY A 129 16.24 -4.76 6.20
CA GLY A 129 17.45 -4.58 7.01
C GLY A 129 18.71 -4.59 6.16
N CYS A 130 18.75 -5.41 5.11
CA CYS A 130 19.84 -5.41 4.12
C CYS A 130 19.95 -4.08 3.35
N GLY A 131 18.86 -3.32 3.23
CA GLY A 131 18.83 -2.03 2.51
C GLY A 131 19.11 -0.81 3.40
N PHE A 132 18.87 -0.90 4.72
CA PHE A 132 19.01 0.23 5.65
C PHE A 132 20.20 0.11 6.61
N GLY A 133 20.94 -0.98 6.58
CA GLY A 133 22.14 -1.15 7.40
C GLY A 133 21.92 -1.20 8.92
N ARG A 134 20.69 -1.16 9.39
CA ARG A 134 20.33 -1.21 10.82
C ARG A 134 19.21 -2.21 11.05
N ALA A 135 19.49 -3.21 11.88
CA ALA A 135 18.43 -4.03 12.44
C ALA A 135 17.49 -3.15 13.30
N PRO A 136 16.17 -3.34 13.27
CA PRO A 136 15.26 -2.63 14.15
C PRO A 136 15.59 -3.00 15.59
N PRO A 137 15.55 -2.04 16.53
CA PRO A 137 15.68 -2.34 17.93
C PRO A 137 14.54 -3.28 18.33
N LEU A 138 14.89 -4.40 18.95
CA LEU A 138 13.92 -5.43 19.38
C LEU A 138 12.86 -4.90 20.37
N VAL A 139 13.13 -3.79 21.02
CA VAL A 139 12.29 -3.20 22.09
C VAL A 139 11.19 -2.29 21.56
N GLU A 140 11.40 -1.57 20.46
CA GLU A 140 10.48 -0.54 19.98
C GLU A 140 9.42 -1.07 19.00
N GLY A 141 9.56 -2.28 18.55
CA GLY A 141 8.67 -2.86 17.53
C GLY A 141 8.90 -2.33 16.12
N LEU A 142 8.25 -3.00 15.17
CA LEU A 142 8.44 -2.72 13.73
C LEU A 142 7.97 -1.32 13.33
N TRP A 143 6.83 -0.86 13.86
CA TRP A 143 6.21 0.38 13.39
C TRP A 143 7.00 1.64 13.76
N PRO A 144 7.41 1.87 15.01
CA PRO A 144 8.20 3.05 15.37
C PRO A 144 9.49 3.16 14.56
N TRP A 145 10.19 2.05 14.39
CA TRP A 145 11.41 1.99 13.59
C TRP A 145 11.15 2.34 12.13
N TRP A 146 10.08 1.77 11.54
CA TRP A 146 9.73 2.00 10.15
C TRP A 146 9.23 3.41 9.90
N LYS A 147 8.45 3.94 10.83
CA LYS A 147 7.97 5.34 10.79
C LYS A 147 9.13 6.32 10.83
N ALA A 148 10.11 6.11 11.70
CA ALA A 148 11.31 6.94 11.76
C ALA A 148 12.09 6.95 10.43
N ALA A 149 12.11 5.83 9.71
CA ALA A 149 12.80 5.73 8.43
C ALA A 149 12.00 6.34 7.25
N CYS A 150 10.68 6.22 7.26
CA CYS A 150 9.81 6.57 6.11
C CYS A 150 8.91 7.79 6.33
N GLY A 151 8.74 8.23 7.57
CA GLY A 151 7.90 9.37 7.97
C GLY A 151 6.41 9.04 8.09
N SER A 152 5.85 8.16 7.25
CA SER A 152 4.43 7.80 7.28
C SER A 152 4.16 6.36 6.80
N LEU A 153 2.98 5.84 7.15
CA LEU A 153 2.55 4.51 6.68
C LEU A 153 2.36 4.47 5.16
N ALA A 154 1.90 5.57 4.56
CA ALA A 154 1.78 5.69 3.11
C ALA A 154 3.15 5.58 2.42
N ALA A 155 4.14 6.31 2.89
CA ALA A 155 5.51 6.24 2.39
C ALA A 155 6.13 4.86 2.61
N ALA A 156 5.97 4.29 3.80
CA ALA A 156 6.44 2.95 4.17
C ALA A 156 5.88 1.87 3.25
N THR A 157 4.56 1.85 3.04
CA THR A 157 3.90 0.86 2.16
C THR A 157 4.28 1.04 0.70
N ARG A 158 4.44 2.29 0.25
CA ARG A 158 4.92 2.59 -1.11
C ARG A 158 6.33 2.05 -1.32
N GLN A 159 7.25 2.32 -0.40
CA GLN A 159 8.62 1.84 -0.48
C GLN A 159 8.70 0.32 -0.50
N LEU A 160 7.99 -0.36 0.41
CA LEU A 160 7.93 -1.82 0.45
C LEU A 160 7.41 -2.41 -0.87
N ALA A 161 6.31 -1.85 -1.39
CA ALA A 161 5.72 -2.33 -2.63
C ALA A 161 6.60 -2.05 -3.87
N THR A 162 7.34 -0.94 -3.89
CA THR A 162 8.11 -0.49 -5.04
C THR A 162 9.50 -1.11 -5.10
N GLN A 163 10.23 -1.06 -3.99
CA GLN A 163 11.61 -1.52 -3.92
C GLN A 163 11.73 -3.01 -3.59
N PHE A 164 10.90 -3.49 -2.64
CA PHE A 164 11.04 -4.83 -2.09
C PHE A 164 9.96 -5.81 -2.53
N ARG A 165 8.90 -5.33 -3.18
CA ARG A 165 7.73 -6.14 -3.63
C ARG A 165 7.04 -6.93 -2.51
N ILE A 166 7.08 -6.41 -1.29
CA ILE A 166 6.41 -6.96 -0.11
C ILE A 166 5.39 -5.98 0.46
N THR A 167 4.58 -6.41 1.41
CA THR A 167 3.64 -5.56 2.16
C THR A 167 3.85 -5.72 3.66
N LEU A 168 3.44 -4.73 4.47
CA LEU A 168 3.53 -4.81 5.93
C LEU A 168 2.65 -5.93 6.53
N PHE A 169 1.53 -6.23 5.89
CA PHE A 169 0.46 -7.03 6.51
C PHE A 169 0.31 -8.44 5.94
N LYS A 170 0.99 -8.78 4.87
CA LYS A 170 0.89 -10.10 4.23
C LYS A 170 2.04 -10.31 3.25
N ARG A 171 2.50 -11.55 3.16
CA ARG A 171 3.39 -11.97 2.08
C ARG A 171 2.75 -11.66 0.72
N TYR A 172 3.44 -10.91 -0.09
CA TYR A 172 3.05 -10.68 -1.47
C TYR A 172 3.37 -11.97 -2.25
N GLN A 173 2.36 -12.81 -2.48
CA GLN A 173 2.49 -13.86 -3.48
C GLN A 173 2.44 -13.21 -4.87
N CYS A 174 3.55 -12.63 -5.31
CA CYS A 174 3.78 -12.55 -6.75
C CYS A 174 3.91 -14.00 -7.22
N HIS A 175 3.00 -14.46 -8.03
CA HIS A 175 3.29 -15.62 -8.87
C HIS A 175 4.53 -15.26 -9.68
N GLN A 176 5.70 -15.73 -9.23
CA GLN A 176 6.84 -15.79 -10.10
C GLN A 176 6.41 -16.70 -11.25
N PRO A 177 6.61 -16.33 -12.52
CA PRO A 177 6.51 -17.27 -13.59
C PRO A 177 7.49 -18.41 -13.25
N ALA A 178 7.04 -19.67 -13.40
CA ALA A 178 7.93 -20.79 -13.38
C ALA A 178 9.11 -20.44 -14.30
N GLN A 179 10.30 -20.53 -13.78
CA GLN A 179 11.51 -20.49 -14.60
C GLN A 179 11.53 -21.85 -15.28
N ASP A 180 11.09 -21.89 -16.56
CA ASP A 180 11.36 -22.97 -17.47
C ASP A 180 12.84 -22.96 -17.87
#